data_c23e28dc2e2c3c3cf47873a4a8667dcd
#
_entry.id   c23e28dc2e2c3c3cf47873a4a8667dcd
#
_cell.length_a   1.000
_cell.length_b   1.000
_cell.length_c   1.000
_cell.angle_alpha   90.00
_cell.angle_beta   90.00
_cell.angle_gamma   90.00
#
_symmetry.space_group_name_H-M   'P 1'
#
loop_
_entity.id
_entity.type
_entity.pdbx_description
1 polymer ?
#
loop_
_entity_poly.entity_id
_entity_poly.type
_entity_poly.pdbx_seq_one_letter_code
_entity_poly.pdbx_strand_id
1 'polypeptide(L)'
;MNVKRLCGFALALLLAFRCMALPAAASGRFADVPADSVYGESVAYLVEHGITRGAGNHCYCPERPVTVSEWAVLLFRALDGSGLDSYPSDKQAEFCIQQCYQKGWLDVREVLSPETVLCRGNLLLSAFRAFGLPVYDSSLYGDSPMSPLENALRVGRALELCPEGASPSEEMTRGDAAVLLHTLLTQTLEVATPPLLNELDIQAESSADLNRFLLEINRVPAPILQAFCAAGWEFHVAPAYMQAYSERRGTDYGGLTVYAEKRIYVSASVSVIHEFGHFLAWELGFPPEHDALYCAEQESARTVLRDYAVTNSQEYFADYFSFWIRNSDDKSEMERLKAATPQTYAYFAALEACGWTGSS
;
A
#
# COMPACT_ATOMS: atom_id res chain seq x y z
N MET A 1 -17.59 -11.72 -17.08
CA MET A 1 -16.45 -11.88 -18.01
C MET A 1 -15.28 -12.27 -17.11
N ASN A 2 -14.81 -13.51 -17.22
CA ASN A 2 -13.83 -14.07 -16.27
C ASN A 2 -12.53 -13.27 -16.22
N VAL A 3 -12.06 -12.90 -15.02
CA VAL A 3 -10.85 -12.14 -14.70
C VAL A 3 -9.54 -12.72 -15.30
N LYS A 4 -9.58 -13.92 -15.85
CA LYS A 4 -8.42 -14.61 -16.47
C LYS A 4 -7.79 -13.91 -17.68
N ARG A 5 -8.25 -12.71 -18.10
CA ARG A 5 -7.73 -12.02 -19.31
C ARG A 5 -7.49 -10.50 -19.15
N LEU A 6 -7.57 -9.92 -17.96
CA LEU A 6 -7.48 -8.44 -17.79
C LEU A 6 -6.24 -7.93 -17.07
N CYS A 7 -5.33 -8.75 -16.63
CA CYS A 7 -4.05 -8.28 -16.03
C CYS A 7 -3.01 -7.78 -17.05
N GLY A 8 -3.37 -7.65 -18.34
CA GLY A 8 -2.42 -7.32 -19.41
C GLY A 8 -2.53 -5.93 -20.06
N PHE A 9 -3.42 -5.03 -19.62
CA PHE A 9 -3.70 -3.83 -20.44
C PHE A 9 -3.92 -2.54 -19.64
N ALA A 10 -3.05 -2.14 -18.78
CA ALA A 10 -3.21 -0.83 -18.12
C ALA A 10 -1.92 -0.01 -17.89
N LEU A 11 -0.78 -0.34 -18.49
CA LEU A 11 0.42 0.52 -18.38
C LEU A 11 1.16 0.77 -19.70
N ALA A 12 0.44 0.77 -20.83
CA ALA A 12 1.04 0.97 -22.15
C ALA A 12 0.78 2.37 -22.74
N LEU A 13 0.49 3.39 -21.96
CA LEU A 13 0.16 4.72 -22.52
C LEU A 13 0.82 5.87 -21.78
N LEU A 14 2.16 5.87 -21.63
CA LEU A 14 2.90 7.11 -21.31
C LEU A 14 4.43 7.01 -21.55
N LEU A 15 4.91 6.24 -22.51
CA LEU A 15 6.33 6.30 -22.90
C LEU A 15 6.51 6.31 -24.42
N ALA A 16 5.84 7.26 -25.11
CA ALA A 16 6.28 7.69 -26.41
C ALA A 16 7.32 8.80 -26.23
N PHE A 17 8.53 8.47 -25.73
CA PHE A 17 9.64 9.42 -25.71
C PHE A 17 10.72 8.99 -26.68
N ARG A 18 10.92 9.84 -27.67
CA ARG A 18 11.98 9.98 -28.67
C ARG A 18 13.22 9.14 -28.41
N CYS A 19 13.39 8.12 -29.23
CA CYS A 19 14.69 7.55 -29.50
C CYS A 19 15.55 8.58 -30.28
N MET A 20 16.27 9.43 -29.58
CA MET A 20 17.43 10.13 -30.13
C MET A 20 18.67 9.37 -29.67
N ALA A 21 19.34 8.76 -30.61
CA ALA A 21 20.68 8.22 -30.39
C ALA A 21 21.58 9.34 -29.88
N LEU A 22 22.05 9.23 -28.64
CA LEU A 22 23.02 10.13 -28.03
C LEU A 22 24.43 9.50 -28.08
N PRO A 23 25.45 10.33 -28.26
CA PRO A 23 26.80 9.83 -28.35
C PRO A 23 27.31 9.28 -27.01
N ALA A 24 28.03 8.17 -27.08
CA ALA A 24 28.79 7.59 -26.00
C ALA A 24 29.85 8.57 -25.48
N ALA A 25 29.55 9.33 -24.43
CA ALA A 25 30.52 10.03 -23.59
C ALA A 25 29.89 10.58 -22.34
N ALA A 26 29.45 9.73 -21.41
CA ALA A 26 29.15 10.14 -20.04
C ALA A 26 30.01 9.36 -19.03
N SER A 27 31.24 9.10 -19.38
CA SER A 27 32.22 8.61 -18.42
C SER A 27 32.72 9.80 -17.59
N GLY A 28 32.37 9.81 -16.31
CA GLY A 28 33.08 10.66 -15.36
C GLY A 28 32.42 11.98 -14.93
N ARG A 29 31.08 12.05 -14.80
CA ARG A 29 30.47 13.26 -14.23
C ARG A 29 30.75 13.39 -12.73
N PHE A 30 30.96 12.27 -12.03
CA PHE A 30 31.34 12.24 -10.62
C PHE A 30 32.68 11.50 -10.46
N ALA A 31 33.61 12.12 -9.72
CA ALA A 31 34.95 11.60 -9.53
C ALA A 31 34.98 10.28 -8.74
N ASP A 32 33.96 10.06 -7.93
CA ASP A 32 33.79 8.89 -7.04
C ASP A 32 32.92 7.78 -7.62
N VAL A 33 32.48 7.88 -8.89
CA VAL A 33 31.72 6.84 -9.58
C VAL A 33 32.38 6.53 -10.92
N PRO A 34 33.36 5.62 -10.95
CA PRO A 34 33.93 5.11 -12.19
C PRO A 34 32.86 4.45 -13.08
N ALA A 35 33.00 4.59 -14.39
CA ALA A 35 32.01 4.06 -15.34
C ALA A 35 31.86 2.52 -15.26
N ASP A 36 32.91 1.83 -14.87
CA ASP A 36 32.97 0.38 -14.68
C ASP A 36 32.63 -0.09 -13.26
N SER A 37 32.26 0.85 -12.36
CA SER A 37 31.75 0.51 -11.03
C SER A 37 30.35 -0.09 -11.09
N VAL A 38 29.96 -0.83 -10.04
CA VAL A 38 28.62 -1.42 -9.90
C VAL A 38 27.50 -0.39 -9.97
N TYR A 39 27.80 0.89 -9.67
CA TYR A 39 26.84 1.98 -9.70
C TYR A 39 26.91 2.83 -10.98
N GLY A 40 27.97 2.61 -11.83
CA GLY A 40 28.32 3.50 -12.92
C GLY A 40 27.17 3.75 -13.89
N GLU A 41 26.61 2.68 -14.43
CA GLU A 41 25.49 2.72 -15.36
C GLU A 41 24.24 3.40 -14.75
N SER A 42 23.86 2.99 -13.53
CA SER A 42 22.68 3.51 -12.87
C SER A 42 22.81 4.99 -12.54
N VAL A 43 23.95 5.43 -12.01
CA VAL A 43 24.19 6.84 -11.72
C VAL A 43 24.23 7.66 -13.00
N ALA A 44 24.84 7.16 -14.07
CA ALA A 44 24.87 7.82 -15.38
C ALA A 44 23.45 8.02 -15.92
N TYR A 45 22.61 6.99 -15.86
CA TYR A 45 21.19 7.07 -16.25
C TYR A 45 20.43 8.14 -15.47
N LEU A 46 20.55 8.14 -14.13
CA LEU A 46 19.87 9.14 -13.29
C LEU A 46 20.32 10.58 -13.59
N VAL A 47 21.58 10.76 -13.94
CA VAL A 47 22.12 12.06 -14.35
C VAL A 47 21.56 12.51 -15.70
N GLU A 48 21.57 11.61 -16.68
CA GLU A 48 21.07 11.88 -18.03
C GLU A 48 19.59 12.29 -18.03
N HIS A 49 18.80 11.66 -17.17
CA HIS A 49 17.37 11.95 -17.01
C HIS A 49 17.06 13.09 -16.01
N GLY A 50 18.09 13.78 -15.48
CA GLY A 50 17.91 14.91 -14.57
C GLY A 50 17.43 14.52 -13.16
N ILE A 51 17.41 13.23 -12.83
CA ILE A 51 16.91 12.71 -11.55
C ILE A 51 17.89 13.06 -10.42
N THR A 52 19.20 13.00 -10.68
CA THR A 52 20.22 13.40 -9.71
C THR A 52 21.15 14.47 -10.24
N ARG A 53 21.65 15.31 -9.31
CA ARG A 53 22.70 16.30 -9.56
C ARG A 53 23.97 16.02 -8.77
N GLY A 54 24.00 14.86 -8.06
CA GLY A 54 25.07 14.46 -7.14
C GLY A 54 24.88 15.03 -5.75
N ALA A 55 25.89 14.83 -4.90
CA ALA A 55 25.93 15.29 -3.52
C ALA A 55 26.73 16.61 -3.31
N GLY A 56 27.18 17.22 -4.39
CA GLY A 56 28.06 18.38 -4.40
C GLY A 56 29.53 18.01 -4.65
N ASN A 57 30.39 19.02 -4.87
CA ASN A 57 31.83 18.86 -5.10
C ASN A 57 32.20 17.83 -6.18
N HIS A 58 31.41 17.70 -7.24
CA HIS A 58 31.55 16.68 -8.30
C HIS A 58 31.56 15.23 -7.78
N CYS A 59 30.89 14.96 -6.63
CA CYS A 59 30.73 13.63 -6.04
C CYS A 59 29.26 13.21 -6.03
N TYR A 60 29.06 11.90 -6.16
CA TYR A 60 27.75 11.24 -5.96
C TYR A 60 27.62 10.66 -4.56
N CYS A 61 28.72 10.21 -3.97
CA CYS A 61 28.85 9.54 -2.68
C CYS A 61 28.07 8.20 -2.65
N PRO A 62 28.36 7.24 -3.54
CA PRO A 62 27.58 6.02 -3.68
C PRO A 62 27.53 5.17 -2.42
N GLU A 63 28.62 5.12 -1.65
CA GLU A 63 28.74 4.32 -0.41
C GLU A 63 28.14 4.99 0.82
N ARG A 64 27.69 6.25 0.70
CA ARG A 64 27.07 6.94 1.82
C ARG A 64 25.65 6.44 2.02
N PRO A 65 25.20 6.19 3.30
CA PRO A 65 23.82 5.86 3.58
C PRO A 65 22.86 6.89 2.97
N VAL A 66 21.73 6.41 2.43
CA VAL A 66 20.67 7.26 1.86
C VAL A 66 19.64 7.60 2.93
N THR A 67 19.30 8.90 3.03
CA THR A 67 18.23 9.34 3.94
C THR A 67 16.86 9.35 3.25
N VAL A 68 15.79 9.40 4.06
CA VAL A 68 14.40 9.59 3.57
C VAL A 68 14.32 10.83 2.67
N SER A 69 14.92 11.94 3.10
CA SER A 69 14.96 13.21 2.37
C SER A 69 15.59 13.06 0.99
N GLU A 70 16.73 12.42 0.90
CA GLU A 70 17.44 12.19 -0.36
C GLU A 70 16.67 11.23 -1.29
N TRP A 71 16.11 10.18 -0.74
CA TRP A 71 15.28 9.24 -1.49
C TRP A 71 14.02 9.91 -2.05
N ALA A 72 13.32 10.69 -1.25
CA ALA A 72 12.14 11.45 -1.69
C ALA A 72 12.45 12.35 -2.89
N VAL A 73 13.61 13.02 -2.88
CA VAL A 73 14.06 13.85 -4.02
C VAL A 73 14.30 13.01 -5.27
N LEU A 74 14.98 11.88 -5.15
CA LEU A 74 15.24 10.97 -6.27
C LEU A 74 13.93 10.41 -6.83
N LEU A 75 13.07 9.91 -5.97
CA LEU A 75 11.81 9.28 -6.33
C LEU A 75 10.85 10.28 -7.01
N PHE A 76 10.70 11.47 -6.42
CA PHE A 76 9.82 12.51 -6.98
C PHE A 76 10.32 13.01 -8.33
N ARG A 77 11.62 13.26 -8.48
CA ARG A 77 12.20 13.66 -9.76
C ARG A 77 12.07 12.60 -10.85
N ALA A 78 12.15 11.33 -10.46
CA ALA A 78 12.05 10.20 -11.39
C ALA A 78 10.62 10.04 -11.95
N LEU A 79 9.60 10.29 -11.14
CA LEU A 79 8.22 9.93 -11.48
C LEU A 79 7.31 11.11 -11.82
N ASP A 80 7.61 12.31 -11.31
CA ASP A 80 6.78 13.50 -11.51
C ASP A 80 7.65 14.72 -11.84
N GLY A 81 8.44 15.20 -10.91
CA GLY A 81 9.30 16.38 -11.04
C GLY A 81 8.56 17.72 -11.17
N SER A 82 7.23 17.70 -11.26
CA SER A 82 6.43 18.90 -11.52
C SER A 82 6.53 19.92 -10.39
N GLY A 83 6.67 21.18 -10.75
CA GLY A 83 6.71 22.29 -9.79
C GLY A 83 8.01 22.45 -9.00
N LEU A 84 8.94 21.49 -9.09
CA LEU A 84 10.16 21.49 -8.25
C LEU A 84 11.06 22.71 -8.51
N ASP A 85 11.18 23.13 -9.76
CA ASP A 85 12.01 24.30 -10.13
C ASP A 85 11.45 25.64 -9.62
N SER A 86 10.21 25.66 -9.16
CA SER A 86 9.58 26.82 -8.54
C SER A 86 10.02 27.04 -7.09
N TYR A 87 10.70 26.05 -6.48
CA TYR A 87 11.16 26.09 -5.10
C TYR A 87 12.66 26.41 -5.01
N PRO A 88 13.08 27.22 -4.03
CA PRO A 88 14.48 27.41 -3.72
C PRO A 88 15.16 26.06 -3.41
N SER A 89 16.45 25.94 -3.73
CA SER A 89 17.19 24.69 -3.61
C SER A 89 17.15 24.07 -2.20
N ASP A 90 17.18 24.94 -1.18
CA ASP A 90 17.10 24.55 0.24
C ASP A 90 15.70 24.07 0.68
N LYS A 91 14.66 24.31 -0.14
CA LYS A 91 13.27 23.88 0.12
C LYS A 91 12.82 22.72 -0.76
N GLN A 92 13.60 22.32 -1.75
CA GLN A 92 13.22 21.27 -2.69
C GLN A 92 13.03 19.91 -2.00
N ALA A 93 13.85 19.58 -1.01
CA ALA A 93 13.73 18.33 -0.28
C ALA A 93 12.41 18.24 0.52
N GLU A 94 12.08 19.32 1.26
CA GLU A 94 10.83 19.42 2.00
C GLU A 94 9.60 19.29 1.06
N PHE A 95 9.63 19.97 -0.07
CA PHE A 95 8.60 19.86 -1.09
C PHE A 95 8.46 18.42 -1.62
N CYS A 96 9.57 17.75 -1.98
CA CYS A 96 9.53 16.37 -2.47
C CYS A 96 8.96 15.40 -1.42
N ILE A 97 9.33 15.54 -0.15
CA ILE A 97 8.80 14.73 0.95
C ILE A 97 7.29 14.88 1.04
N GLN A 98 6.77 16.12 1.03
CA GLN A 98 5.33 16.38 1.09
C GLN A 98 4.60 15.80 -0.13
N GLN A 99 5.16 15.93 -1.33
CA GLN A 99 4.56 15.36 -2.53
C GLN A 99 4.55 13.83 -2.49
N CYS A 100 5.64 13.18 -2.07
CA CYS A 100 5.71 11.73 -1.91
C CYS A 100 4.70 11.24 -0.87
N TYR A 101 4.51 11.96 0.22
CA TYR A 101 3.51 11.65 1.23
C TYR A 101 2.08 11.78 0.68
N GLN A 102 1.75 12.89 0.01
CA GLN A 102 0.43 13.11 -0.58
C GLN A 102 0.08 12.05 -1.63
N LYS A 103 1.07 11.53 -2.33
CA LYS A 103 0.92 10.43 -3.30
C LYS A 103 0.87 9.04 -2.64
N GLY A 104 1.07 8.94 -1.32
CA GLY A 104 1.12 7.68 -0.58
C GLY A 104 2.38 6.85 -0.82
N TRP A 105 3.45 7.45 -1.35
CA TRP A 105 4.73 6.78 -1.56
C TRP A 105 5.55 6.66 -0.28
N LEU A 106 5.47 7.67 0.61
CA LEU A 106 6.05 7.69 1.94
C LEU A 106 4.95 7.65 3.00
N ASP A 107 5.25 7.07 4.15
CA ASP A 107 4.35 7.10 5.30
C ASP A 107 4.65 8.29 6.24
N VAL A 108 3.78 8.48 7.24
CA VAL A 108 3.89 9.60 8.18
C VAL A 108 5.18 9.55 9.01
N ARG A 109 5.69 8.36 9.35
CA ARG A 109 6.93 8.21 10.16
C ARG A 109 8.13 8.67 9.36
N GLU A 110 8.17 8.33 8.07
CA GLU A 110 9.21 8.77 7.14
C GLU A 110 9.21 10.29 7.00
N VAL A 111 8.04 10.90 6.84
CA VAL A 111 7.89 12.37 6.74
C VAL A 111 8.32 13.10 8.00
N LEU A 112 8.03 12.54 9.19
CA LEU A 112 8.42 13.14 10.46
C LEU A 112 9.92 13.01 10.79
N SER A 113 10.63 12.14 10.07
CA SER A 113 12.05 11.86 10.33
C SER A 113 12.88 11.86 9.04
N PRO A 114 12.94 12.99 8.29
CA PRO A 114 13.51 13.07 6.93
C PRO A 114 15.01 12.74 6.87
N GLU A 115 15.75 12.92 7.96
CA GLU A 115 17.19 12.64 8.03
C GLU A 115 17.52 11.20 8.47
N THR A 116 16.49 10.39 8.74
CA THR A 116 16.69 8.97 9.05
C THR A 116 17.25 8.23 7.84
N VAL A 117 18.25 7.40 8.08
CA VAL A 117 18.78 6.48 7.07
C VAL A 117 17.74 5.42 6.75
N LEU A 118 17.50 5.19 5.46
CA LEU A 118 16.56 4.16 5.02
C LEU A 118 17.19 2.77 5.13
N CYS A 119 16.43 1.86 5.71
CA CYS A 119 16.71 0.44 5.60
C CYS A 119 16.13 -0.14 4.30
N ARG A 120 16.60 -1.32 3.91
CA ARG A 120 16.19 -2.02 2.68
C ARG A 120 14.68 -2.19 2.58
N GLY A 121 14.04 -2.60 3.67
CA GLY A 121 12.59 -2.80 3.70
C GLY A 121 11.81 -1.53 3.40
N ASN A 122 12.18 -0.39 4.00
CA ASN A 122 11.54 0.90 3.75
C ASN A 122 11.79 1.40 2.32
N LEU A 123 13.04 1.27 1.83
CA LEU A 123 13.38 1.67 0.47
C LEU A 123 12.55 0.91 -0.56
N LEU A 124 12.49 -0.43 -0.44
CA LEU A 124 11.68 -1.28 -1.32
C LEU A 124 10.19 -0.95 -1.22
N LEU A 125 9.66 -0.85 0.01
CA LEU A 125 8.23 -0.61 0.21
C LEU A 125 7.78 0.73 -0.39
N SER A 126 8.55 1.80 -0.17
CA SER A 126 8.27 3.12 -0.75
C SER A 126 8.43 3.12 -2.29
N ALA A 127 9.45 2.43 -2.81
CA ALA A 127 9.62 2.26 -4.25
C ALA A 127 8.44 1.50 -4.88
N PHE A 128 8.02 0.39 -4.29
CA PHE A 128 6.90 -0.40 -4.82
C PHE A 128 5.58 0.38 -4.80
N ARG A 129 5.31 1.14 -3.73
CA ARG A 129 4.16 2.06 -3.69
C ARG A 129 4.20 3.08 -4.83
N ALA A 130 5.36 3.67 -5.08
CA ALA A 130 5.52 4.70 -6.09
C ALA A 130 5.40 4.16 -7.53
N PHE A 131 5.85 2.95 -7.78
CA PHE A 131 5.76 2.27 -9.07
C PHE A 131 4.48 1.45 -9.25
N GLY A 132 3.60 1.42 -8.25
CA GLY A 132 2.33 0.66 -8.31
C GLY A 132 2.54 -0.86 -8.29
N LEU A 133 3.67 -1.33 -7.77
CA LEU A 133 3.93 -2.77 -7.59
C LEU A 133 3.28 -3.23 -6.29
N PRO A 134 2.38 -4.23 -6.32
CA PRO A 134 1.69 -4.68 -5.12
C PRO A 134 2.65 -5.43 -4.18
N VAL A 135 2.55 -5.13 -2.89
CA VAL A 135 3.21 -5.89 -1.82
C VAL A 135 2.14 -6.67 -1.09
N TYR A 136 1.98 -7.92 -1.47
CA TYR A 136 0.98 -8.79 -0.87
C TYR A 136 1.48 -9.37 0.45
N ASP A 137 0.56 -9.55 1.41
CA ASP A 137 0.85 -10.24 2.65
C ASP A 137 1.20 -11.72 2.41
N SER A 138 2.18 -12.23 3.15
CA SER A 138 2.67 -13.61 3.01
C SER A 138 1.58 -14.64 3.28
N SER A 139 0.63 -14.34 4.16
CA SER A 139 -0.49 -15.23 4.48
C SER A 139 -1.40 -15.54 3.29
N LEU A 140 -1.46 -14.63 2.29
CA LEU A 140 -2.20 -14.85 1.05
C LEU A 140 -1.58 -15.92 0.15
N TYR A 141 -0.31 -16.28 0.41
CA TYR A 141 0.37 -17.41 -0.25
C TYR A 141 0.36 -18.69 0.59
N GLY A 142 -0.26 -18.67 1.77
CA GLY A 142 -0.28 -19.77 2.71
C GLY A 142 0.91 -19.81 3.69
N ASP A 143 1.73 -18.77 3.70
CA ASP A 143 2.85 -18.62 4.63
C ASP A 143 2.40 -17.99 5.96
N SER A 144 3.26 -18.03 6.97
CA SER A 144 3.03 -17.28 8.21
C SER A 144 3.03 -15.77 7.94
N PRO A 145 2.18 -14.98 8.62
CA PRO A 145 2.18 -13.52 8.49
C PRO A 145 3.56 -12.92 8.74
N MET A 146 3.93 -11.97 7.91
CA MET A 146 5.19 -11.22 7.98
C MET A 146 4.90 -9.73 8.13
N SER A 147 5.88 -8.97 8.64
CA SER A 147 5.79 -7.52 8.67
C SER A 147 5.74 -6.92 7.24
N PRO A 148 5.20 -5.70 7.06
CA PRO A 148 5.20 -5.04 5.76
C PRO A 148 6.59 -4.94 5.10
N LEU A 149 7.65 -4.75 5.91
CA LEU A 149 9.03 -4.67 5.41
C LEU A 149 9.56 -6.02 4.94
N GLU A 150 9.20 -7.11 5.63
CA GLU A 150 9.54 -8.46 5.23
C GLU A 150 8.78 -8.88 3.96
N ASN A 151 7.50 -8.50 3.85
CA ASN A 151 6.71 -8.71 2.64
C ASN A 151 7.31 -7.94 1.44
N ALA A 152 7.75 -6.68 1.63
CA ALA A 152 8.45 -5.93 0.60
C ALA A 152 9.77 -6.60 0.19
N LEU A 153 10.54 -7.12 1.16
CA LEU A 153 11.76 -7.86 0.89
C LEU A 153 11.49 -9.15 0.10
N ARG A 154 10.42 -9.87 0.43
CA ARG A 154 10.00 -11.07 -0.31
C ARG A 154 9.68 -10.75 -1.78
N VAL A 155 8.94 -9.67 -2.02
CA VAL A 155 8.67 -9.19 -3.38
C VAL A 155 9.97 -8.77 -4.07
N GLY A 156 10.86 -8.06 -3.37
CA GLY A 156 12.17 -7.65 -3.90
C GLY A 156 13.05 -8.83 -4.33
N ARG A 157 13.03 -9.94 -3.56
CA ARG A 157 13.73 -11.17 -3.94
C ARG A 157 13.08 -11.83 -5.17
N ALA A 158 11.77 -11.94 -5.21
CA ALA A 158 11.04 -12.52 -6.32
C ALA A 158 11.26 -11.76 -7.65
N LEU A 159 11.53 -10.46 -7.56
CA LEU A 159 11.85 -9.58 -8.68
C LEU A 159 13.37 -9.43 -8.93
N GLU A 160 14.21 -10.17 -8.22
CA GLU A 160 15.67 -10.11 -8.30
C GLU A 160 16.28 -8.72 -7.98
N LEU A 161 15.56 -7.90 -7.20
CA LEU A 161 15.98 -6.56 -6.78
C LEU A 161 16.87 -6.57 -5.53
N CYS A 162 17.00 -7.70 -4.86
CA CYS A 162 17.87 -7.87 -3.70
C CYS A 162 18.33 -9.34 -3.56
N PRO A 163 19.49 -9.59 -2.93
CA PRO A 163 20.00 -10.95 -2.74
C PRO A 163 19.14 -11.76 -1.77
N GLU A 164 19.19 -13.09 -1.89
CA GLU A 164 18.47 -14.06 -1.05
C GLU A 164 18.70 -13.85 0.47
N GLY A 165 19.93 -13.56 0.87
CA GLY A 165 20.30 -13.35 2.28
C GLY A 165 20.06 -11.94 2.83
N ALA A 166 19.47 -11.04 2.04
CA ALA A 166 19.24 -9.65 2.46
C ALA A 166 18.34 -9.56 3.70
N SER A 167 18.61 -8.57 4.57
CA SER A 167 17.77 -8.23 5.72
C SER A 167 16.92 -7.00 5.44
N PRO A 168 15.65 -6.93 5.90
CA PRO A 168 14.83 -5.74 5.76
C PRO A 168 15.36 -4.55 6.56
N SER A 169 16.15 -4.79 7.61
CA SER A 169 16.76 -3.75 8.46
C SER A 169 18.16 -3.30 8.01
N GLU A 170 18.71 -3.86 6.93
CA GLU A 170 20.00 -3.45 6.38
C GLU A 170 19.95 -2.02 5.85
N GLU A 171 20.90 -1.17 6.28
CA GLU A 171 20.99 0.21 5.80
C GLU A 171 21.36 0.24 4.30
N MET A 172 20.70 1.12 3.58
CA MET A 172 20.89 1.26 2.13
C MET A 172 21.75 2.47 1.82
N THR A 173 22.60 2.30 0.80
CA THR A 173 23.45 3.38 0.30
C THR A 173 22.75 4.17 -0.81
N ARG A 174 23.31 5.34 -1.14
CA ARG A 174 22.88 6.13 -2.30
C ARG A 174 23.10 5.40 -3.62
N GLY A 175 24.14 4.56 -3.70
CA GLY A 175 24.43 3.70 -4.83
C GLY A 175 23.34 2.63 -5.01
N ASP A 176 22.95 1.96 -3.92
CA ASP A 176 21.87 0.97 -3.95
C ASP A 176 20.53 1.59 -4.37
N ALA A 177 20.24 2.78 -3.85
CA ALA A 177 19.04 3.53 -4.24
C ALA A 177 19.05 3.90 -5.74
N ALA A 178 20.21 4.24 -6.29
CA ALA A 178 20.34 4.52 -7.73
C ALA A 178 20.13 3.26 -8.57
N VAL A 179 20.70 2.12 -8.17
CA VAL A 179 20.53 0.83 -8.86
C VAL A 179 19.06 0.41 -8.83
N LEU A 180 18.42 0.46 -7.68
CA LEU A 180 17.01 0.12 -7.56
C LEU A 180 16.14 1.01 -8.46
N LEU A 181 16.32 2.32 -8.38
CA LEU A 181 15.53 3.27 -9.16
C LEU A 181 15.73 3.11 -10.67
N HIS A 182 16.99 2.93 -11.10
CA HIS A 182 17.31 2.66 -12.51
C HIS A 182 16.62 1.37 -12.99
N THR A 183 16.69 0.29 -12.21
CA THR A 183 16.05 -0.98 -12.57
C THR A 183 14.53 -0.81 -12.71
N LEU A 184 13.88 -0.14 -11.74
CA LEU A 184 12.44 0.11 -11.77
C LEU A 184 11.99 1.02 -12.93
N LEU A 185 12.85 1.93 -13.40
CA LEU A 185 12.57 2.81 -14.53
C LEU A 185 12.77 2.15 -15.90
N THR A 186 13.62 1.13 -15.97
CA THR A 186 14.04 0.54 -17.25
C THR A 186 13.48 -0.86 -17.51
N GLN A 187 13.03 -1.55 -16.46
CA GLN A 187 12.47 -2.89 -16.56
C GLN A 187 10.98 -2.92 -16.31
N THR A 188 10.27 -3.77 -17.04
CA THR A 188 8.89 -4.10 -16.75
C THR A 188 8.88 -5.24 -15.74
N LEU A 189 8.43 -4.94 -14.52
CA LEU A 189 8.36 -5.90 -13.43
C LEU A 189 6.90 -6.27 -13.15
N GLU A 190 6.66 -7.53 -12.87
CA GLU A 190 5.32 -8.04 -12.57
C GLU A 190 5.36 -8.90 -11.30
N VAL A 191 4.52 -8.55 -10.34
CA VAL A 191 4.38 -9.33 -9.09
C VAL A 191 3.29 -10.37 -9.27
N ALA A 192 3.63 -11.63 -9.01
CA ALA A 192 2.67 -12.72 -9.10
C ALA A 192 1.53 -12.54 -8.08
N THR A 193 0.30 -12.64 -8.57
CA THR A 193 -0.89 -12.56 -7.70
C THR A 193 -0.95 -13.80 -6.79
N PRO A 194 -1.18 -13.63 -5.48
CA PRO A 194 -1.34 -14.74 -4.56
C PRO A 194 -2.46 -15.70 -4.97
N PRO A 195 -2.32 -17.01 -4.75
CA PRO A 195 -3.35 -17.99 -5.08
C PRO A 195 -4.72 -17.64 -4.49
N LEU A 196 -4.78 -17.23 -3.23
CA LEU A 196 -6.02 -16.88 -2.54
C LEU A 196 -6.77 -15.73 -3.22
N LEU A 197 -6.06 -14.71 -3.73
CA LEU A 197 -6.71 -13.60 -4.46
C LEU A 197 -7.26 -14.04 -5.83
N ASN A 198 -6.69 -15.09 -6.43
CA ASN A 198 -7.22 -15.68 -7.65
C ASN A 198 -8.48 -16.53 -7.42
N GLU A 199 -8.73 -16.97 -6.18
CA GLU A 199 -9.92 -17.73 -5.79
C GLU A 199 -11.11 -16.81 -5.51
N LEU A 200 -10.88 -15.53 -5.20
CA LEU A 200 -11.96 -14.56 -4.98
C LEU A 200 -12.76 -14.35 -6.27
N ASP A 201 -14.08 -14.43 -6.16
CA ASP A 201 -14.98 -14.04 -7.26
C ASP A 201 -15.11 -12.51 -7.28
N ILE A 202 -14.18 -11.87 -8.01
CA ILE A 202 -14.14 -10.41 -8.15
C ILE A 202 -14.73 -10.03 -9.51
N GLN A 203 -15.80 -9.25 -9.49
CA GLN A 203 -16.44 -8.65 -10.64
C GLN A 203 -16.15 -7.15 -10.67
N ALA A 204 -15.77 -6.61 -11.84
CA ALA A 204 -15.48 -5.18 -11.96
C ALA A 204 -16.17 -4.59 -13.18
N GLU A 205 -16.76 -3.41 -13.02
CA GLU A 205 -17.20 -2.60 -14.15
C GLU A 205 -15.99 -2.17 -14.99
N SER A 206 -16.16 -2.03 -16.31
CA SER A 206 -15.06 -1.79 -17.25
C SER A 206 -14.30 -0.48 -17.03
N SER A 207 -14.91 0.48 -16.33
CA SER A 207 -14.32 1.79 -15.99
C SER A 207 -13.59 1.79 -14.64
N ALA A 208 -13.61 0.69 -13.88
CA ALA A 208 -13.06 0.64 -12.55
C ALA A 208 -11.53 0.39 -12.56
N ASP A 209 -10.80 1.18 -11.79
CA ASP A 209 -9.40 0.90 -11.46
C ASP A 209 -9.36 -0.17 -10.35
N LEU A 210 -9.23 -1.44 -10.75
CA LEU A 210 -9.26 -2.57 -9.85
C LEU A 210 -8.07 -2.58 -8.88
N ASN A 211 -6.91 -2.08 -9.27
CA ASN A 211 -5.68 -2.18 -8.48
C ASN A 211 -5.83 -1.59 -7.08
N ARG A 212 -6.44 -0.40 -6.96
CA ARG A 212 -6.64 0.24 -5.65
C ARG A 212 -7.55 -0.56 -4.71
N PHE A 213 -8.48 -1.36 -5.26
CA PHE A 213 -9.34 -2.24 -4.45
C PHE A 213 -8.58 -3.50 -4.02
N LEU A 214 -7.77 -4.08 -4.90
CA LEU A 214 -6.91 -5.21 -4.56
C LEU A 214 -5.90 -4.88 -3.47
N LEU A 215 -5.37 -3.64 -3.44
CA LEU A 215 -4.50 -3.18 -2.36
C LEU A 215 -5.22 -3.16 -1.00
N GLU A 216 -6.50 -2.80 -0.96
CA GLU A 216 -7.29 -2.84 0.28
C GLU A 216 -7.71 -4.27 0.64
N ILE A 217 -8.09 -5.10 -0.33
CA ILE A 217 -8.39 -6.53 -0.12
C ILE A 217 -7.15 -7.25 0.46
N ASN A 218 -5.94 -6.91 -0.01
CA ASN A 218 -4.69 -7.46 0.50
C ASN A 218 -4.47 -7.21 2.01
N ARG A 219 -5.14 -6.23 2.60
CA ARG A 219 -5.06 -5.94 4.05
C ARG A 219 -6.01 -6.80 4.88
N VAL A 220 -7.01 -7.42 4.24
CA VAL A 220 -7.97 -8.29 4.92
C VAL A 220 -7.26 -9.60 5.30
N PRO A 221 -7.34 -10.05 6.55
CA PRO A 221 -6.70 -11.29 6.99
C PRO A 221 -7.08 -12.50 6.13
N ALA A 222 -6.09 -13.32 5.75
CA ALA A 222 -6.28 -14.48 4.88
C ALA A 222 -7.39 -15.44 5.33
N PRO A 223 -7.58 -15.75 6.64
CA PRO A 223 -8.69 -16.59 7.07
C PRO A 223 -10.07 -16.02 6.71
N ILE A 224 -10.24 -14.69 6.74
CA ILE A 224 -11.50 -14.03 6.35
C ILE A 224 -11.73 -14.18 4.85
N LEU A 225 -10.69 -13.97 4.03
CA LEU A 225 -10.79 -14.15 2.57
C LEU A 225 -11.06 -15.61 2.21
N GLN A 226 -10.46 -16.56 2.91
CA GLN A 226 -10.74 -18.00 2.74
C GLN A 226 -12.21 -18.33 3.07
N ALA A 227 -12.72 -17.83 4.19
CA ALA A 227 -14.12 -17.99 4.58
C ALA A 227 -15.07 -17.34 3.54
N PHE A 228 -14.71 -16.18 3.01
CA PHE A 228 -15.45 -15.48 1.96
C PHE A 228 -15.59 -16.34 0.70
N CYS A 229 -14.47 -16.90 0.21
CA CYS A 229 -14.46 -17.82 -0.92
C CYS A 229 -15.29 -19.08 -0.63
N ALA A 230 -15.05 -19.72 0.53
CA ALA A 230 -15.74 -20.96 0.91
C ALA A 230 -17.25 -20.78 1.07
N ALA A 231 -17.68 -19.61 1.55
CA ALA A 231 -19.11 -19.26 1.68
C ALA A 231 -19.77 -18.89 0.33
N GLY A 232 -19.00 -18.78 -0.76
CA GLY A 232 -19.50 -18.46 -2.10
C GLY A 232 -19.99 -17.01 -2.24
N TRP A 233 -19.29 -16.07 -1.59
CA TRP A 233 -19.55 -14.64 -1.75
C TRP A 233 -18.86 -14.07 -2.99
N GLU A 234 -19.45 -13.01 -3.56
CA GLU A 234 -18.93 -12.26 -4.70
C GLU A 234 -18.54 -10.84 -4.27
N PHE A 235 -17.43 -10.33 -4.79
CA PHE A 235 -16.96 -8.96 -4.56
C PHE A 235 -17.09 -8.13 -5.85
N HIS A 236 -17.88 -7.06 -5.83
CA HIS A 236 -18.19 -6.25 -6.99
C HIS A 236 -17.60 -4.84 -6.87
N VAL A 237 -16.67 -4.48 -7.76
CA VAL A 237 -16.24 -3.10 -7.95
C VAL A 237 -17.20 -2.48 -8.97
N ALA A 238 -18.21 -1.76 -8.47
CA ALA A 238 -19.37 -1.35 -9.22
C ALA A 238 -19.76 0.13 -9.01
N PRO A 239 -18.92 1.10 -9.49
CA PRO A 239 -19.18 2.52 -9.29
C PRO A 239 -20.54 2.99 -9.82
N ALA A 240 -20.96 2.54 -10.99
CA ALA A 240 -22.25 2.95 -11.59
C ALA A 240 -23.45 2.40 -10.81
N TYR A 241 -23.36 1.14 -10.34
CA TYR A 241 -24.39 0.56 -9.48
C TYR A 241 -24.50 1.33 -8.16
N MET A 242 -23.38 1.62 -7.52
CA MET A 242 -23.33 2.34 -6.24
C MET A 242 -23.81 3.79 -6.38
N GLN A 243 -23.49 4.46 -7.49
CA GLN A 243 -24.04 5.79 -7.78
C GLN A 243 -25.58 5.74 -7.86
N ALA A 244 -26.13 4.83 -8.67
CA ALA A 244 -27.58 4.69 -8.80
C ALA A 244 -28.26 4.28 -7.48
N TYR A 245 -27.57 3.51 -6.64
CA TYR A 245 -28.06 3.17 -5.29
C TYR A 245 -28.08 4.39 -4.39
N SER A 246 -27.02 5.18 -4.36
CA SER A 246 -26.87 6.42 -3.57
C SER A 246 -27.92 7.46 -3.97
N GLU A 247 -28.13 7.67 -5.27
CA GLU A 247 -29.15 8.59 -5.79
C GLU A 247 -30.58 8.19 -5.31
N ARG A 248 -30.90 6.91 -5.33
CA ARG A 248 -32.22 6.41 -4.85
C ARG A 248 -32.40 6.59 -3.35
N ARG A 249 -31.30 6.57 -2.56
CA ARG A 249 -31.34 6.71 -1.10
C ARG A 249 -31.15 8.15 -0.62
N GLY A 250 -30.69 9.04 -1.49
CA GLY A 250 -30.39 10.43 -1.14
C GLY A 250 -29.16 10.60 -0.24
N THR A 251 -28.27 9.62 -0.22
CA THR A 251 -27.04 9.59 0.60
C THR A 251 -25.95 8.87 -0.17
N ASP A 252 -24.72 9.38 -0.10
CA ASP A 252 -23.57 8.75 -0.74
C ASP A 252 -23.11 7.52 0.04
N TYR A 253 -23.06 6.38 -0.65
CA TYR A 253 -22.54 5.12 -0.15
C TYR A 253 -21.29 4.71 -0.92
N GLY A 254 -20.18 4.46 -0.21
CA GLY A 254 -18.93 3.95 -0.79
C GLY A 254 -18.89 2.43 -0.94
N GLY A 255 -19.74 1.73 -0.18
CA GLY A 255 -19.87 0.29 -0.18
C GLY A 255 -21.27 -0.16 0.27
N LEU A 256 -21.59 -1.43 0.02
CA LEU A 256 -22.86 -2.06 0.37
C LEU A 256 -22.68 -3.58 0.46
N THR A 257 -22.98 -4.15 1.61
CA THR A 257 -23.05 -5.61 1.79
C THR A 257 -24.50 -6.09 1.71
N VAL A 258 -24.79 -7.00 0.79
CA VAL A 258 -26.12 -7.59 0.58
C VAL A 258 -26.09 -9.05 0.99
N TYR A 259 -26.43 -9.34 2.23
CA TYR A 259 -26.36 -10.69 2.84
C TYR A 259 -27.18 -11.74 2.09
N ALA A 260 -28.38 -11.38 1.64
CA ALA A 260 -29.29 -12.30 0.93
C ALA A 260 -28.73 -12.75 -0.44
N GLU A 261 -27.90 -11.91 -1.05
CA GLU A 261 -27.27 -12.19 -2.34
C GLU A 261 -25.83 -12.73 -2.18
N LYS A 262 -25.28 -12.67 -0.97
CA LYS A 262 -23.86 -12.91 -0.68
C LYS A 262 -22.94 -12.06 -1.56
N ARG A 263 -23.20 -10.76 -1.59
CA ARG A 263 -22.45 -9.81 -2.42
C ARG A 263 -22.00 -8.58 -1.64
N ILE A 264 -20.80 -8.18 -1.92
CA ILE A 264 -20.26 -6.87 -1.54
C ILE A 264 -20.14 -6.02 -2.80
N TYR A 265 -20.71 -4.82 -2.78
CA TYR A 265 -20.57 -3.81 -3.82
C TYR A 265 -19.76 -2.64 -3.30
N VAL A 266 -18.78 -2.16 -4.07
CA VAL A 266 -17.97 -1.00 -3.68
C VAL A 266 -17.75 -0.04 -4.85
N SER A 267 -17.73 1.26 -4.55
CA SER A 267 -17.30 2.33 -5.46
C SER A 267 -16.06 3.05 -4.93
N ALA A 268 -15.83 3.00 -3.61
CA ALA A 268 -14.69 3.61 -2.94
C ALA A 268 -13.80 2.53 -2.31
N SER A 269 -12.49 2.54 -2.63
CA SER A 269 -11.56 1.55 -2.09
C SER A 269 -11.44 1.61 -0.56
N VAL A 270 -11.64 2.79 0.04
CA VAL A 270 -11.63 2.95 1.50
C VAL A 270 -12.75 2.17 2.21
N SER A 271 -13.82 1.78 1.49
CA SER A 271 -14.92 1.00 2.05
C SER A 271 -14.64 -0.50 2.07
N VAL A 272 -13.64 -1.00 1.36
CA VAL A 272 -13.37 -2.44 1.19
C VAL A 272 -13.28 -3.15 2.55
N ILE A 273 -12.41 -2.68 3.44
CA ILE A 273 -12.19 -3.34 4.74
C ILE A 273 -13.46 -3.26 5.61
N HIS A 274 -14.19 -2.15 5.54
CA HIS A 274 -15.47 -1.99 6.24
C HIS A 274 -16.50 -3.04 5.77
N GLU A 275 -16.64 -3.24 4.46
CA GLU A 275 -17.59 -4.24 3.92
C GLU A 275 -17.17 -5.67 4.29
N PHE A 276 -15.86 -5.97 4.34
CA PHE A 276 -15.39 -7.25 4.90
C PHE A 276 -15.67 -7.37 6.40
N GLY A 277 -15.78 -6.27 7.14
CA GLY A 277 -16.27 -6.25 8.53
C GLY A 277 -17.73 -6.73 8.62
N HIS A 278 -18.59 -6.30 7.71
CA HIS A 278 -19.97 -6.81 7.62
C HIS A 278 -19.99 -8.30 7.25
N PHE A 279 -19.16 -8.74 6.32
CA PHE A 279 -19.01 -10.16 6.03
C PHE A 279 -18.58 -10.96 7.25
N LEU A 280 -17.57 -10.49 7.98
CA LEU A 280 -17.10 -11.15 9.21
C LEU A 280 -18.22 -11.25 10.26
N ALA A 281 -18.99 -10.18 10.48
CA ALA A 281 -20.13 -10.22 11.40
C ALA A 281 -21.17 -11.27 10.97
N TRP A 282 -21.42 -11.41 9.68
CA TRP A 282 -22.29 -12.43 9.10
C TRP A 282 -21.73 -13.84 9.32
N GLU A 283 -20.45 -14.05 9.05
CA GLU A 283 -19.76 -15.34 9.23
C GLU A 283 -19.79 -15.80 10.69
N LEU A 284 -19.69 -14.86 11.63
CA LEU A 284 -19.82 -15.09 13.06
C LEU A 284 -21.27 -15.31 13.51
N GLY A 285 -22.27 -15.17 12.60
CA GLY A 285 -23.68 -15.36 12.89
C GLY A 285 -24.35 -14.23 13.67
N PHE A 286 -23.80 -13.01 13.63
CA PHE A 286 -24.31 -11.83 14.35
C PHE A 286 -24.54 -12.12 15.86
N PRO A 287 -23.51 -12.48 16.61
CA PRO A 287 -23.71 -12.86 18.01
C PRO A 287 -24.25 -11.69 18.84
N PRO A 288 -25.10 -11.95 19.86
CA PRO A 288 -25.68 -10.91 20.70
C PRO A 288 -24.66 -10.02 21.42
N GLU A 289 -23.43 -10.49 21.55
CA GLU A 289 -22.29 -9.75 22.08
C GLU A 289 -22.02 -8.47 21.28
N HIS A 290 -22.24 -8.46 19.96
CA HIS A 290 -22.05 -7.26 19.14
C HIS A 290 -22.99 -6.13 19.57
N ASP A 291 -24.27 -6.43 19.84
CA ASP A 291 -25.22 -5.44 20.34
C ASP A 291 -24.85 -4.99 21.76
N ALA A 292 -24.40 -5.89 22.62
CA ALA A 292 -23.98 -5.57 23.97
C ALA A 292 -22.75 -4.64 24.00
N LEU A 293 -21.74 -4.91 23.19
CA LEU A 293 -20.55 -4.09 23.06
C LEU A 293 -20.89 -2.70 22.52
N TYR A 294 -21.73 -2.63 21.48
CA TYR A 294 -22.22 -1.38 20.92
C TYR A 294 -22.96 -0.54 21.99
N CYS A 295 -23.93 -1.14 22.69
CA CYS A 295 -24.68 -0.45 23.72
C CYS A 295 -23.79 0.08 24.87
N ALA A 296 -22.73 -0.67 25.19
CA ALA A 296 -21.83 -0.31 26.30
C ALA A 296 -20.86 0.83 25.91
N GLU A 297 -20.40 0.89 24.67
CA GLU A 297 -19.20 1.69 24.32
C GLU A 297 -19.40 2.66 23.15
N GLN A 298 -20.60 2.74 22.51
CA GLN A 298 -20.83 3.61 21.35
C GLN A 298 -20.49 5.09 21.61
N GLU A 299 -20.79 5.63 22.78
CA GLU A 299 -20.52 7.03 23.07
C GLU A 299 -19.04 7.34 23.23
N SER A 300 -18.30 6.46 23.91
CA SER A 300 -16.83 6.62 24.05
C SER A 300 -16.10 6.33 22.74
N ALA A 301 -16.61 5.46 21.90
CA ALA A 301 -16.07 5.14 20.59
C ALA A 301 -16.02 6.34 19.63
N ARG A 302 -16.92 7.32 19.77
CA ARG A 302 -16.93 8.59 19.00
C ARG A 302 -15.63 9.38 19.11
N THR A 303 -14.84 9.14 20.14
CA THR A 303 -13.55 9.82 20.33
C THR A 303 -12.45 9.26 19.43
N VAL A 304 -12.68 8.09 18.81
CA VAL A 304 -11.70 7.38 18.00
C VAL A 304 -12.24 6.97 16.63
N LEU A 305 -13.47 6.46 16.60
CA LEU A 305 -14.16 6.06 15.37
C LEU A 305 -14.95 7.24 14.78
N ARG A 306 -15.29 7.15 13.51
CA ARG A 306 -16.13 8.14 12.83
C ARG A 306 -17.58 8.04 13.32
N ASP A 307 -18.34 9.13 13.19
CA ASP A 307 -19.75 9.18 13.63
C ASP A 307 -20.64 8.11 13.00
N TYR A 308 -20.32 7.66 11.80
CA TYR A 308 -21.04 6.60 11.10
C TYR A 308 -21.00 5.27 11.87
N ALA A 309 -19.91 4.96 12.55
CA ALA A 309 -19.73 3.75 13.36
C ALA A 309 -20.81 3.59 14.45
N VAL A 310 -21.34 4.70 14.98
CA VAL A 310 -22.32 4.67 16.07
C VAL A 310 -23.77 4.76 15.59
N THR A 311 -24.03 4.46 14.32
CA THR A 311 -25.39 4.41 13.77
C THR A 311 -26.18 3.19 14.28
N ASN A 312 -25.53 2.04 14.35
CA ASN A 312 -26.06 0.78 14.88
C ASN A 312 -24.92 -0.20 15.15
N SER A 313 -25.21 -1.34 15.77
CA SER A 313 -24.21 -2.35 16.14
C SER A 313 -23.49 -2.99 14.96
N GLN A 314 -24.12 -3.12 13.79
CA GLN A 314 -23.50 -3.70 12.60
C GLN A 314 -22.47 -2.74 12.00
N GLU A 315 -22.81 -1.44 11.91
CA GLU A 315 -21.88 -0.40 11.46
C GLU A 315 -20.74 -0.22 12.46
N TYR A 316 -21.05 -0.32 13.76
CA TYR A 316 -20.04 -0.29 14.81
C TYR A 316 -19.00 -1.40 14.66
N PHE A 317 -19.46 -2.62 14.49
CA PHE A 317 -18.58 -3.77 14.29
C PHE A 317 -17.73 -3.62 13.02
N ALA A 318 -18.34 -3.24 11.90
CA ALA A 318 -17.67 -3.10 10.61
C ALA A 318 -16.61 -1.98 10.62
N ASP A 319 -16.94 -0.82 11.23
CA ASP A 319 -16.01 0.29 11.37
C ASP A 319 -14.88 -0.02 12.36
N TYR A 320 -15.22 -0.74 13.46
CA TYR A 320 -14.22 -1.20 14.42
C TYR A 320 -13.22 -2.14 13.76
N PHE A 321 -13.70 -3.12 12.98
CA PHE A 321 -12.85 -4.00 12.17
C PHE A 321 -11.99 -3.19 11.20
N SER A 322 -12.57 -2.25 10.47
CA SER A 322 -11.82 -1.40 9.54
C SER A 322 -10.74 -0.59 10.24
N PHE A 323 -11.03 -0.01 11.40
CA PHE A 323 -10.04 0.71 12.20
C PHE A 323 -8.92 -0.23 12.68
N TRP A 324 -9.30 -1.42 13.20
CA TRP A 324 -8.36 -2.43 13.69
C TRP A 324 -7.35 -2.81 12.60
N ILE A 325 -7.82 -3.22 11.44
CA ILE A 325 -6.96 -3.66 10.33
C ILE A 325 -6.07 -2.51 9.81
N ARG A 326 -6.57 -1.28 9.81
CA ARG A 326 -5.81 -0.13 9.30
C ARG A 326 -4.72 0.37 10.24
N ASN A 327 -4.91 0.17 11.54
CA ASN A 327 -4.06 0.77 12.56
C ASN A 327 -3.35 -0.26 13.46
N SER A 328 -3.41 -1.57 13.15
CA SER A 328 -2.77 -2.62 13.94
C SER A 328 -1.28 -2.38 14.21
N ASP A 329 -0.57 -1.73 13.28
CA ASP A 329 0.84 -1.36 13.40
C ASP A 329 1.07 -0.02 14.13
N ASP A 330 0.01 0.76 14.37
CA ASP A 330 0.10 2.04 15.09
C ASP A 330 -0.26 1.86 16.57
N LYS A 331 0.80 1.68 17.38
CA LYS A 331 0.64 1.48 18.82
C LYS A 331 -0.15 2.62 19.51
N SER A 332 0.01 3.88 19.06
CA SER A 332 -0.67 5.03 19.64
C SER A 332 -2.18 4.99 19.35
N GLU A 333 -2.56 4.70 18.10
CA GLU A 333 -3.96 4.59 17.72
C GLU A 333 -4.63 3.37 18.38
N MET A 334 -3.90 2.24 18.50
CA MET A 334 -4.42 1.07 19.18
C MET A 334 -4.57 1.26 20.69
N GLU A 335 -3.67 2.02 21.35
CA GLU A 335 -3.83 2.41 22.74
C GLU A 335 -5.02 3.37 22.96
N ARG A 336 -5.24 4.33 22.04
CA ARG A 336 -6.41 5.21 22.07
C ARG A 336 -7.71 4.41 21.93
N LEU A 337 -7.76 3.48 20.98
CA LEU A 337 -8.90 2.59 20.77
C LEU A 337 -9.20 1.78 22.04
N LYS A 338 -8.16 1.17 22.62
CA LYS A 338 -8.27 0.38 23.86
C LYS A 338 -8.76 1.21 25.04
N ALA A 339 -8.31 2.45 25.18
CA ALA A 339 -8.72 3.33 26.26
C ALA A 339 -10.19 3.75 26.11
N ALA A 340 -10.65 4.01 24.88
CA ALA A 340 -12.03 4.42 24.61
C ALA A 340 -13.02 3.24 24.69
N THR A 341 -12.61 2.05 24.26
CA THR A 341 -13.50 0.89 24.06
C THR A 341 -12.86 -0.41 24.57
N PRO A 342 -12.59 -0.54 25.88
CA PRO A 342 -11.81 -1.66 26.42
C PRO A 342 -12.46 -3.03 26.23
N GLN A 343 -13.79 -3.13 26.24
CA GLN A 343 -14.50 -4.40 26.06
C GLN A 343 -14.46 -4.84 24.58
N THR A 344 -14.79 -3.93 23.66
CA THR A 344 -14.71 -4.21 22.22
C THR A 344 -13.27 -4.49 21.80
N TYR A 345 -12.30 -3.77 22.37
CA TYR A 345 -10.87 -4.04 22.12
C TYR A 345 -10.50 -5.47 22.53
N ALA A 346 -10.92 -5.89 23.73
CA ALA A 346 -10.65 -7.25 24.20
C ALA A 346 -11.31 -8.33 23.33
N TYR A 347 -12.52 -8.07 22.86
CA TYR A 347 -13.23 -8.94 21.92
C TYR A 347 -12.47 -9.09 20.60
N PHE A 348 -12.06 -8.00 19.96
CA PHE A 348 -11.30 -8.05 18.71
C PHE A 348 -9.92 -8.67 18.87
N ALA A 349 -9.23 -8.40 19.99
CA ALA A 349 -7.95 -9.06 20.29
C ALA A 349 -8.08 -10.58 20.45
N ALA A 350 -9.16 -11.04 21.08
CA ALA A 350 -9.44 -12.47 21.18
C ALA A 350 -9.82 -13.09 19.82
N LEU A 351 -10.61 -12.37 19.00
CA LEU A 351 -11.02 -12.79 17.68
C LEU A 351 -9.81 -12.92 16.73
N GLU A 352 -8.90 -11.96 16.77
CA GLU A 352 -7.65 -12.03 16.01
C GLU A 352 -6.77 -13.18 16.47
N ALA A 353 -6.60 -13.38 17.79
CA ALA A 353 -5.82 -14.47 18.35
C ALA A 353 -6.38 -15.86 17.98
N CYS A 354 -7.69 -15.95 17.74
CA CYS A 354 -8.36 -17.17 17.25
C CYS A 354 -8.40 -17.29 15.72
N GLY A 355 -7.68 -16.44 15.00
CA GLY A 355 -7.61 -16.46 13.54
C GLY A 355 -8.90 -15.98 12.86
N TRP A 356 -9.64 -15.05 13.48
CA TRP A 356 -10.87 -14.46 12.97
C TRP A 356 -12.03 -15.44 12.79
N THR A 357 -11.97 -16.56 13.47
CA THR A 357 -13.05 -17.56 13.49
C THR A 357 -13.84 -17.45 14.78
N GLY A 358 -15.14 -17.73 14.73
CA GLY A 358 -15.95 -17.81 15.95
C GLY A 358 -15.42 -18.91 16.88
N SER A 359 -15.43 -18.64 18.18
CA SER A 359 -15.15 -19.68 19.18
C SER A 359 -16.20 -20.79 19.00
N SER A 360 -15.73 -21.95 18.54
CA SER A 360 -16.57 -23.17 18.47
C SER A 360 -16.93 -23.67 19.88
#